data_ce977d4860f2032431910335772fb7e5
#
_entry.id   ce977d4860f2032431910335772fb7e5
#
_cell.length_a   1.000
_cell.length_b   1.000
_cell.length_c   1.000
_cell.angle_alpha   90.00
_cell.angle_beta   90.00
_cell.angle_gamma   90.00
#
_symmetry.space_group_name_H-M   'P 1'
#
loop_
_entity.id
_entity.type
_entity.pdbx_description
1 polymer ?
#
loop_
_entity_poly.entity_id
_entity_poly.type
_entity_poly.pdbx_seq_one_letter_code
_entity_poly.pdbx_strand_id
1 'polypeptide(L)' 'MGKTIRDPQGNVMIRLHQLPSGLWAIDLECPEALALAKYFLPAVPLEVQDRPGKPKSRWIYKFKPA' A
#
# COMPACT_ATOMS: atom_id res chain seq x y z
N MET A 1 10.91 -0.94 -9.27
CA MET A 1 9.74 -0.42 -10.01
C MET A 1 8.60 -0.17 -9.06
N GLY A 2 7.80 0.82 -9.34
CA GLY A 2 6.65 1.15 -8.53
C GLY A 2 5.50 1.67 -9.38
N LYS A 3 4.34 1.79 -8.77
CA LYS A 3 3.15 2.31 -9.41
C LYS A 3 2.43 3.24 -8.44
N THR A 4 1.91 4.34 -8.97
CA THR A 4 1.14 5.30 -8.18
C THR A 4 -0.28 5.36 -8.72
N ILE A 5 -1.25 5.26 -7.83
CA ILE A 5 -2.67 5.41 -8.15
C ILE A 5 -3.14 6.74 -7.59
N ARG A 6 -3.78 7.54 -8.43
CA ARG A 6 -4.25 8.88 -8.08
C ARG A 6 -5.77 8.96 -8.18
N ASP A 7 -6.35 9.87 -7.41
CA ASP A 7 -7.77 10.19 -7.52
C ASP A 7 -8.02 11.07 -8.76
N PRO A 8 -9.30 11.35 -9.11
CA PRO A 8 -9.61 12.20 -10.27
C PRO A 8 -9.02 13.62 -10.19
N GLN A 9 -8.68 14.10 -9.01
CA GLN A 9 -8.11 15.43 -8.80
C GLN A 9 -6.59 15.42 -8.83
N GLY A 10 -5.97 14.23 -9.04
CA GLY A 10 -4.52 14.09 -9.14
C GLY A 10 -3.82 13.82 -7.81
N ASN A 11 -4.54 13.72 -6.71
CA ASN A 11 -3.93 13.40 -5.41
C ASN A 11 -3.54 11.94 -5.35
N VAL A 12 -2.38 11.66 -4.76
CA VAL A 12 -1.90 10.28 -4.60
C VAL A 12 -2.75 9.55 -3.57
N MET A 13 -3.33 8.44 -3.96
CA MET A 13 -4.11 7.58 -3.08
C MET A 13 -3.31 6.38 -2.60
N ILE A 14 -2.61 5.71 -3.51
CA ILE A 14 -1.89 4.48 -3.23
C ILE A 14 -0.56 4.50 -3.97
N ARG A 15 0.51 4.06 -3.28
CA ARG A 15 1.81 3.81 -3.89
C ARG A 15 2.19 2.36 -3.72
N LEU A 16 2.53 1.72 -4.81
CA LEU A 16 3.07 0.36 -4.82
C LEU A 16 4.55 0.44 -5.17
N HIS A 17 5.42 -0.10 -4.30
CA HIS A 17 6.85 -0.11 -4.58
C HIS A 17 7.52 -1.33 -3.96
N GLN A 18 8.64 -1.73 -4.56
CA GLN A 18 9.42 -2.85 -4.07
C GLN A 18 10.48 -2.37 -3.08
N LEU A 19 10.59 -3.06 -1.96
CA LEU A 19 11.60 -2.78 -0.95
C LEU A 19 12.93 -3.43 -1.33
N PRO A 20 14.07 -2.98 -0.75
CA PRO A 20 15.38 -3.62 -1.01
C PRO A 20 15.39 -5.12 -0.67
N SER A 21 14.54 -5.55 0.25
CA SER A 21 14.39 -6.98 0.60
C SER A 21 13.73 -7.82 -0.48
N GLY A 22 13.15 -7.20 -1.51
CA GLY A 22 12.35 -7.88 -2.53
C GLY A 22 10.88 -7.95 -2.20
N LEU A 23 10.48 -7.62 -0.97
CA LEU A 23 9.07 -7.53 -0.59
C LEU A 23 8.42 -6.30 -1.24
N TRP A 24 7.10 -6.34 -1.34
CA TRP A 24 6.33 -5.22 -1.91
C TRP A 24 5.62 -4.47 -0.80
N ALA A 25 5.70 -3.15 -0.87
CA ALA A 25 5.00 -2.26 0.04
C ALA A 25 3.86 -1.56 -0.70
N ILE A 26 2.68 -1.56 -0.09
CA ILE A 26 1.53 -0.80 -0.57
C ILE A 26 1.29 0.29 0.45
N ASP A 27 1.56 1.54 0.06
CA ASP A 27 1.40 2.70 0.93
C ASP A 27 0.05 3.38 0.64
N LEU A 28 -0.76 3.50 1.67
CA LEU A 28 -2.07 4.13 1.60
C LEU A 28 -1.92 5.58 2.02
N GLU A 29 -2.13 6.51 1.08
CA GLU A 29 -1.74 7.90 1.24
C GLU A 29 -2.88 8.83 1.69
N CYS A 30 -4.10 8.32 1.82
CA CYS A 30 -5.24 9.13 2.24
C CYS A 30 -6.21 8.29 3.08
N PRO A 31 -7.09 8.95 3.89
CA PRO A 31 -8.06 8.24 4.72
C PRO A 31 -9.00 7.34 3.93
N GLU A 32 -9.39 7.74 2.73
CA GLU A 32 -10.26 6.96 1.86
C GLU A 32 -9.59 5.66 1.43
N ALA A 33 -8.31 5.72 1.07
CA ALA A 33 -7.55 4.52 0.71
C ALA A 33 -7.44 3.57 1.89
N LEU A 34 -7.18 4.10 3.09
CA LEU A 34 -7.13 3.31 4.31
C LEU A 34 -8.45 2.59 4.59
N ALA A 35 -9.56 3.33 4.49
CA ALA A 35 -10.88 2.78 4.76
C ALA A 35 -11.26 1.67 3.78
N LEU A 36 -10.83 1.78 2.53
CA LEU A 36 -11.19 0.83 1.47
C LEU A 36 -10.18 -0.30 1.30
N ALA A 37 -9.02 -0.22 1.95
CA ALA A 37 -7.94 -1.19 1.76
C ALA A 37 -8.40 -2.63 1.98
N LYS A 38 -9.17 -2.88 3.01
CA LYS A 38 -9.68 -4.23 3.35
C LYS A 38 -10.57 -4.83 2.27
N TYR A 39 -11.09 -4.02 1.37
CA TYR A 39 -11.99 -4.48 0.31
C TYR A 39 -11.27 -4.81 -0.98
N PHE A 40 -10.12 -4.18 -1.26
CA PHE A 40 -9.43 -4.39 -2.54
C PHE A 40 -8.00 -4.91 -2.41
N LEU A 41 -7.42 -4.95 -1.22
CA LEU A 41 -6.12 -5.55 -1.01
C LEU A 41 -6.27 -7.02 -0.56
N PRO A 42 -5.27 -7.88 -0.88
CA PRO A 42 -5.26 -9.24 -0.35
C PRO A 42 -5.45 -9.25 1.17
N ALA A 43 -6.24 -10.20 1.66
CA ALA A 43 -6.69 -10.20 3.04
C ALA A 43 -5.58 -10.42 4.07
N VAL A 44 -4.48 -11.09 3.69
CA VAL A 44 -3.42 -11.46 4.63
C VAL A 44 -2.08 -10.87 4.17
N PRO A 45 -1.78 -9.62 4.58
CA PRO A 45 -0.44 -9.09 4.38
C PRO A 45 0.57 -9.80 5.29
N LEU A 46 1.84 -9.76 4.91
CA LEU A 46 2.92 -10.27 5.74
C LEU A 46 3.05 -9.44 7.01
N GLU A 47 2.87 -8.13 6.87
CA GLU A 47 2.99 -7.17 7.95
C GLU A 47 2.21 -5.90 7.61
N VAL A 48 1.66 -5.26 8.63
CA VAL A 48 1.07 -3.93 8.50
C VAL A 48 1.88 -2.97 9.37
N GLN A 49 2.41 -1.91 8.77
CA GLN A 49 3.29 -0.96 9.46
C GLN A 49 2.62 0.40 9.60
N ASP A 50 2.96 1.09 10.70
CA ASP A 50 2.61 2.48 10.89
C ASP A 50 3.67 3.37 10.24
N ARG A 51 3.24 4.54 9.78
CA ARG A 51 4.14 5.62 9.34
C ARG A 51 3.83 6.87 10.13
N PRO A 52 4.77 7.83 10.28
CA PRO A 52 4.51 9.06 11.03
C PRO A 52 3.22 9.75 10.54
N GLY A 53 2.27 9.95 11.46
CA GLY A 53 0.97 10.54 11.16
C GLY A 53 0.01 9.68 10.35
N LYS A 54 0.39 8.44 10.01
CA LYS A 54 -0.41 7.55 9.17
C LYS A 54 -0.36 6.12 9.70
N PRO A 55 -1.14 5.80 10.75
CA PRO A 55 -1.15 4.45 11.33
C PRO A 55 -1.74 3.43 10.34
N LYS A 56 -1.16 2.22 10.34
CA LYS A 56 -1.59 1.08 9.51
C LYS A 56 -1.64 1.41 8.02
N SER A 57 -0.75 2.29 7.56
CA SER A 57 -0.79 2.82 6.19
C SER A 57 0.17 2.12 5.24
N ARG A 58 1.05 1.24 5.72
CA ARG A 58 1.95 0.46 4.87
C ARG A 58 1.69 -1.01 5.05
N TRP A 59 1.21 -1.66 3.99
CA TRP A 59 0.93 -3.09 3.97
C TRP A 59 2.02 -3.79 3.16
N ILE A 60 2.67 -4.79 3.76
CA ILE A 60 3.80 -5.49 3.17
C ILE A 60 3.36 -6.85 2.67
N TYR A 61 3.71 -7.17 1.44
CA TYR A 61 3.37 -8.43 0.79
C TYR A 61 4.59 -9.10 0.18
N LYS A 62 4.53 -10.42 0.13
CA LYS A 62 5.46 -11.22 -0.65
C LYS A 62 4.69 -11.83 -1.81
N PHE A 63 4.95 -11.35 -3.02
CA PHE A 63 4.33 -11.90 -4.21
C PHE A 63 5.26 -12.96 -4.79
N LYS A 64 4.71 -14.13 -5.12
CA LYS A 64 5.46 -15.17 -5.78
C LYS A 64 5.54 -14.85 -7.28
N PRO A 65 6.71 -15.05 -7.91
CA PRO A 65 6.78 -14.97 -9.37
C PRO A 65 5.85 -16.00 -9.98
N ALA A 66 5.22 -15.63 -11.05
CA ALA A 66 4.34 -16.53 -11.78
C ALA A 66 5.15 -17.66 -12.42
#